data_df9d77a09a67e95c45996f715803c125
#
_entry.id   df9d77a09a67e95c45996f715803c125
#
_cell.length_a   1.000
_cell.length_b   1.000
_cell.length_c   1.000
_cell.angle_alpha   90.00
_cell.angle_beta   90.00
_cell.angle_gamma   90.00
#
_symmetry.space_group_name_H-M   'P 1'
#
loop_
_entity.id
_entity.type
_entity.pdbx_description
1 polymer ?
#
loop_
_entity_poly.entity_id
_entity_poly.type
_entity_poly.pdbx_seq_one_letter_code
_entity_poly.pdbx_strand_id
1 'polypeptide(L)'
;ESELSFLKLILYFISINWDNKMLKRGVYAASLSVLNKDLTLNVEATISHGENLIKNGLHGCFFFGSTGMSQLISKSEKMELISKISTHKLKKQFFLGTGCNSLNENIELIKYASEYNFNTILLMPSAYYVGNSDEGVFEFYKRIILACPKIKIVIYNFEKLSGYLFSINAITKLVESFPKNIIG
;
A
#
# COMPACT_ATOMS: atom_id res chain seq x y z
N GLU A 1 -12.34 2.96 -28.44
CA GLU A 1 -10.97 3.09 -27.88
C GLU A 1 -10.91 2.73 -26.39
N SER A 2 -11.94 3.09 -25.57
CA SER A 2 -11.96 2.79 -24.14
C SER A 2 -12.08 1.31 -23.80
N GLU A 3 -12.89 0.55 -24.50
CA GLU A 3 -13.06 -0.90 -24.28
C GLU A 3 -11.82 -1.71 -24.66
N LEU A 4 -11.14 -1.32 -25.74
CA LEU A 4 -9.90 -1.96 -26.17
C LEU A 4 -8.75 -1.72 -25.17
N SER A 5 -8.72 -0.55 -24.56
CA SER A 5 -7.76 -0.18 -23.51
C SER A 5 -8.03 -0.97 -22.22
N PHE A 6 -9.30 -1.14 -21.83
CA PHE A 6 -9.71 -1.92 -20.67
C PHE A 6 -9.40 -3.42 -20.83
N LEU A 7 -9.67 -3.99 -22.02
CA LEU A 7 -9.32 -5.38 -22.34
C LEU A 7 -7.80 -5.59 -22.32
N LYS A 8 -7.02 -4.66 -22.88
CA LYS A 8 -5.55 -4.71 -22.81
C LYS A 8 -5.04 -4.66 -21.36
N LEU A 9 -5.64 -3.83 -20.52
CA LEU A 9 -5.29 -3.75 -19.09
C LEU A 9 -5.60 -5.05 -18.36
N ILE A 10 -6.78 -5.64 -18.61
CA ILE A 10 -7.17 -6.94 -18.04
C ILE A 10 -6.22 -8.04 -18.54
N LEU A 11 -5.92 -8.09 -19.84
CA LEU A 11 -5.00 -9.06 -20.42
C LEU A 11 -3.57 -8.86 -19.90
N TYR A 12 -3.14 -7.61 -19.69
CA TYR A 12 -1.86 -7.32 -19.08
C TYR A 12 -1.80 -7.84 -17.64
N PHE A 13 -2.82 -7.62 -16.82
CA PHE A 13 -2.89 -8.18 -15.46
C PHE A 13 -3.01 -9.71 -15.45
N ILE A 14 -3.62 -10.33 -16.45
CA ILE A 14 -3.70 -11.79 -16.60
C ILE A 14 -2.36 -12.37 -17.12
N SER A 15 -1.64 -11.67 -18.01
CA SER A 15 -0.36 -12.11 -18.58
C SER A 15 0.85 -11.87 -17.67
N ILE A 16 0.71 -11.05 -16.64
CA ILE A 16 1.76 -10.90 -15.64
C ILE A 16 1.85 -12.22 -14.89
N ASN A 17 2.97 -12.91 -15.04
CA ASN A 17 3.29 -14.19 -14.41
C ASN A 17 3.16 -14.05 -12.87
N TRP A 18 2.04 -14.51 -12.32
CA TRP A 18 1.69 -14.37 -10.91
C TRP A 18 2.61 -15.16 -9.97
N ASP A 19 3.36 -16.13 -10.53
CA ASP A 19 4.19 -17.04 -9.76
C ASP A 19 5.42 -16.38 -9.11
N ASN A 20 5.82 -15.20 -9.58
CA ASN A 20 6.96 -14.45 -9.06
C ASN A 20 6.59 -13.21 -8.22
N LYS A 21 5.31 -13.00 -7.88
CA LYS A 21 4.88 -11.82 -7.14
C LYS A 21 4.81 -12.10 -5.64
N MET A 22 5.26 -11.13 -4.85
CA MET A 22 5.22 -11.19 -3.39
C MET A 22 3.80 -11.30 -2.82
N LEU A 23 2.79 -10.91 -3.59
CA LEU A 23 1.37 -11.00 -3.22
C LEU A 23 0.73 -12.18 -3.96
N LYS A 24 0.40 -13.25 -3.25
CA LYS A 24 -0.32 -14.40 -3.80
C LYS A 24 -1.80 -14.03 -4.04
N ARG A 25 -2.45 -14.72 -4.98
CA ARG A 25 -3.89 -14.60 -5.14
C ARG A 25 -4.60 -15.04 -3.86
N GLY A 26 -5.47 -14.18 -3.32
CA GLY A 26 -6.12 -14.47 -2.03
C GLY A 26 -6.95 -13.31 -1.50
N VAL A 27 -7.44 -13.48 -0.28
CA VAL A 27 -8.17 -12.46 0.46
C VAL A 27 -7.24 -11.85 1.51
N TYR A 28 -7.13 -10.54 1.50
CA TYR A 28 -6.29 -9.76 2.41
C TYR A 28 -7.15 -8.77 3.18
N ALA A 29 -6.93 -8.67 4.47
CA ALA A 29 -7.66 -7.72 5.31
C ALA A 29 -6.99 -6.34 5.29
N ALA A 30 -7.80 -5.29 5.31
CA ALA A 30 -7.39 -3.99 5.80
C ALA A 30 -7.49 -4.01 7.33
N SER A 31 -6.35 -4.18 8.01
CA SER A 31 -6.30 -4.34 9.47
C SER A 31 -6.68 -3.06 10.21
N LEU A 32 -7.36 -3.20 11.34
CA LEU A 32 -7.54 -2.11 12.30
C LEU A 32 -6.20 -1.76 12.96
N SER A 33 -6.05 -0.49 13.35
CA SER A 33 -5.07 -0.07 14.35
C SER A 33 -5.75 -0.06 15.72
N VAL A 34 -5.22 -0.80 16.67
CA VAL A 34 -5.71 -0.80 18.05
C VAL A 34 -5.02 0.34 18.79
N LEU A 35 -5.81 1.19 19.46
CA LEU A 35 -5.29 2.35 20.17
C LEU A 35 -5.32 2.12 21.69
N ASN A 36 -4.39 2.73 22.38
CA ASN A 36 -4.38 2.88 23.83
C ASN A 36 -5.43 3.93 24.26
N LYS A 37 -5.68 4.06 25.57
CA LYS A 37 -6.63 5.05 26.13
C LYS A 37 -6.23 6.50 25.80
N ASP A 38 -4.95 6.78 25.61
CA ASP A 38 -4.40 8.08 25.24
C ASP A 38 -4.34 8.30 23.72
N LEU A 39 -4.97 7.41 22.95
CA LEU A 39 -5.04 7.40 21.48
C LEU A 39 -3.72 7.13 20.77
N THR A 40 -2.66 6.75 21.46
CA THR A 40 -1.44 6.25 20.83
C THR A 40 -1.66 4.84 20.29
N LEU A 41 -0.85 4.41 19.30
CA LEU A 41 -0.93 3.07 18.74
C LEU A 41 -0.53 2.01 19.78
N ASN A 42 -1.42 1.06 20.04
CA ASN A 42 -1.03 -0.16 20.74
C ASN A 42 -0.44 -1.16 19.75
N VAL A 43 0.87 -1.14 19.63
CA VAL A 43 1.60 -1.94 18.64
C VAL A 43 1.35 -3.44 18.82
N GLU A 44 1.45 -3.95 20.04
CA GLU A 44 1.28 -5.38 20.33
C GLU A 44 -0.15 -5.86 20.05
N ALA A 45 -1.15 -5.08 20.45
CA ALA A 45 -2.54 -5.40 20.18
C ALA A 45 -2.88 -5.32 18.68
N THR A 46 -2.28 -4.38 17.96
CA THR A 46 -2.43 -4.25 16.50
C THR A 46 -1.82 -5.46 15.79
N ILE A 47 -0.65 -5.92 16.19
CA ILE A 47 -0.02 -7.13 15.66
C ILE A 47 -0.87 -8.36 15.96
N SER A 48 -1.33 -8.52 17.20
CA SER A 48 -2.21 -9.61 17.60
C SER A 48 -3.51 -9.65 16.80
N HIS A 49 -4.08 -8.48 16.49
CA HIS A 49 -5.25 -8.39 15.61
C HIS A 49 -4.92 -8.92 14.20
N GLY A 50 -3.79 -8.50 13.61
CA GLY A 50 -3.31 -9.01 12.33
C GLY A 50 -3.08 -10.54 12.34
N GLU A 51 -2.49 -11.08 13.40
CA GLU A 51 -2.35 -12.54 13.58
C GLU A 51 -3.70 -13.25 13.58
N ASN A 52 -4.68 -12.71 14.31
CA ASN A 52 -6.01 -13.31 14.40
C ASN A 52 -6.72 -13.34 13.05
N LEU A 53 -6.58 -12.28 12.25
CA LEU A 53 -7.11 -12.25 10.87
C LEU A 53 -6.52 -13.40 10.03
N ILE A 54 -5.22 -13.61 10.09
CA ILE A 54 -4.54 -14.68 9.35
C ILE A 54 -4.95 -16.07 9.90
N LYS A 55 -5.01 -16.24 11.22
CA LYS A 55 -5.47 -17.50 11.84
C LYS A 55 -6.91 -17.87 11.46
N ASN A 56 -7.74 -16.87 11.15
CA ASN A 56 -9.11 -17.07 10.66
C ASN A 56 -9.20 -17.27 9.13
N GLY A 57 -8.09 -17.59 8.47
CA GLY A 57 -8.06 -18.05 7.08
C GLY A 57 -7.75 -16.98 6.04
N LEU A 58 -7.40 -15.76 6.44
CA LEU A 58 -6.98 -14.73 5.50
C LEU A 58 -5.53 -14.97 5.05
N HIS A 59 -5.23 -14.63 3.80
CA HIS A 59 -3.91 -14.83 3.21
C HIS A 59 -2.86 -13.84 3.72
N GLY A 60 -3.32 -12.72 4.25
CA GLY A 60 -2.49 -11.71 4.87
C GLY A 60 -3.29 -10.49 5.31
N CYS A 61 -2.62 -9.51 5.87
CA CYS A 61 -3.23 -8.24 6.23
C CYS A 61 -2.33 -7.05 5.88
N PHE A 62 -2.98 -5.94 5.57
CA PHE A 62 -2.36 -4.64 5.37
C PHE A 62 -2.58 -3.79 6.62
N PHE A 63 -1.50 -3.44 7.30
CA PHE A 63 -1.51 -2.40 8.32
C PHE A 63 -1.49 -1.03 7.66
N PHE A 64 -2.02 -0.03 8.34
CA PHE A 64 -2.00 1.37 7.92
C PHE A 64 -2.73 1.65 6.60
N GLY A 65 -3.80 0.90 6.33
CA GLY A 65 -4.84 1.30 5.39
C GLY A 65 -5.83 2.30 6.04
N SER A 66 -6.88 2.66 5.33
CA SER A 66 -7.93 3.57 5.85
C SER A 66 -8.70 2.96 7.03
N THR A 67 -8.99 1.66 6.99
CA THR A 67 -9.62 0.94 8.11
C THR A 67 -8.75 1.02 9.37
N GLY A 68 -7.42 1.03 9.22
CA GLY A 68 -6.46 1.20 10.30
C GLY A 68 -6.22 2.67 10.68
N MET A 69 -7.05 3.60 10.23
CA MET A 69 -6.95 5.05 10.54
C MET A 69 -5.53 5.62 10.31
N SER A 70 -4.87 5.18 9.26
CA SER A 70 -3.44 5.44 9.00
C SER A 70 -3.05 6.92 9.02
N GLN A 71 -3.97 7.81 8.65
CA GLN A 71 -3.74 9.26 8.68
C GLN A 71 -3.58 9.82 10.10
N LEU A 72 -4.10 9.10 11.10
CA LEU A 72 -4.06 9.50 12.52
C LEU A 72 -2.89 8.84 13.28
N ILE A 73 -2.22 7.87 12.69
CA ILE A 73 -1.06 7.19 13.28
C ILE A 73 0.21 7.94 12.86
N SER A 74 1.00 8.34 13.82
CA SER A 74 2.24 9.07 13.57
C SER A 74 3.27 8.20 12.81
N LYS A 75 4.21 8.85 12.14
CA LYS A 75 5.30 8.16 11.44
C LYS A 75 6.14 7.31 12.41
N SER A 76 6.42 7.80 13.60
CA SER A 76 7.18 7.07 14.63
C SER A 76 6.48 5.79 15.07
N GLU A 77 5.18 5.83 15.30
CA GLU A 77 4.40 4.64 15.67
C GLU A 77 4.34 3.61 14.53
N LYS A 78 4.23 4.07 13.28
CA LYS A 78 4.32 3.20 12.11
C LYS A 78 5.69 2.52 12.03
N MET A 79 6.77 3.26 12.25
CA MET A 79 8.13 2.72 12.25
C MET A 79 8.33 1.72 13.39
N GLU A 80 7.77 1.96 14.57
CA GLU A 80 7.82 1.02 15.68
C GLU A 80 7.14 -0.31 15.32
N LEU A 81 5.92 -0.27 14.78
CA LEU A 81 5.22 -1.49 14.33
C LEU A 81 6.03 -2.23 13.26
N ILE A 82 6.59 -1.53 12.26
CA ILE A 82 7.42 -2.13 11.21
C ILE A 82 8.62 -2.87 11.81
N SER A 83 9.32 -2.24 12.74
CA SER A 83 10.44 -2.86 13.45
C SER A 83 9.99 -4.14 14.18
N LYS A 84 8.89 -4.09 14.92
CA LYS A 84 8.35 -5.23 15.69
C LYS A 84 7.96 -6.41 14.80
N ILE A 85 7.24 -6.15 13.70
CA ILE A 85 6.83 -7.24 12.79
C ILE A 85 7.98 -7.78 11.94
N SER A 86 9.14 -7.12 11.92
CA SER A 86 10.28 -7.53 11.09
C SER A 86 10.84 -8.90 11.45
N THR A 87 10.72 -9.30 12.70
CA THR A 87 11.16 -10.61 13.24
C THR A 87 9.98 -11.57 13.48
N HIS A 88 8.76 -11.15 13.15
CA HIS A 88 7.57 -11.92 13.44
C HIS A 88 7.46 -13.16 12.52
N LYS A 89 6.97 -14.30 13.04
CA LYS A 89 6.80 -15.56 12.29
C LYS A 89 5.90 -15.42 11.05
N LEU A 90 4.89 -14.53 11.12
CA LEU A 90 3.95 -14.24 10.03
C LEU A 90 4.39 -13.05 9.15
N LYS A 91 5.64 -12.60 9.25
CA LYS A 91 6.16 -11.45 8.50
C LYS A 91 5.78 -11.46 7.02
N LYS A 92 5.83 -12.62 6.37
CA LYS A 92 5.52 -12.78 4.93
C LYS A 92 4.05 -12.55 4.58
N GLN A 93 3.17 -12.50 5.57
CA GLN A 93 1.73 -12.27 5.42
C GLN A 93 1.31 -10.87 5.91
N PHE A 94 2.27 -10.10 6.43
CA PHE A 94 2.07 -8.72 6.83
C PHE A 94 2.52 -7.78 5.74
N PHE A 95 1.66 -6.86 5.36
CA PHE A 95 1.86 -5.83 4.35
C PHE A 95 1.57 -4.47 4.95
N LEU A 96 2.06 -3.43 4.30
CA LEU A 96 1.99 -2.07 4.83
C LEU A 96 1.31 -1.13 3.84
N GLY A 97 0.49 -0.23 4.35
CA GLY A 97 0.18 1.02 3.69
C GLY A 97 1.05 2.12 4.28
N THR A 98 1.26 3.20 3.57
CA THR A 98 1.93 4.37 4.14
C THR A 98 0.98 5.27 4.90
N GLY A 99 -0.20 5.51 4.33
CA GLY A 99 -1.18 6.42 4.88
C GLY A 99 -0.66 7.84 5.12
N CYS A 100 0.33 8.28 4.34
CA CYS A 100 0.92 9.61 4.42
C CYS A 100 0.45 10.47 3.25
N ASN A 101 0.21 11.77 3.49
CA ASN A 101 -0.10 12.74 2.44
C ASN A 101 1.18 13.33 1.83
N SER A 102 2.20 13.55 2.64
CA SER A 102 3.47 14.12 2.22
C SER A 102 4.27 13.15 1.35
N LEU A 103 4.78 13.62 0.21
CA LEU A 103 5.68 12.86 -0.66
C LEU A 103 6.92 12.37 0.10
N ASN A 104 7.54 13.28 0.87
CA ASN A 104 8.76 12.96 1.60
C ASN A 104 8.53 11.94 2.72
N GLU A 105 7.42 12.06 3.47
CA GLU A 105 7.08 11.07 4.50
C GLU A 105 6.79 9.69 3.90
N ASN A 106 6.14 9.62 2.74
CA ASN A 106 5.99 8.36 2.01
C ASN A 106 7.34 7.74 1.68
N ILE A 107 8.25 8.52 1.10
CA ILE A 107 9.59 8.06 0.72
C ILE A 107 10.38 7.59 1.96
N GLU A 108 10.36 8.36 3.04
CA GLU A 108 11.06 8.01 4.28
C GLU A 108 10.52 6.70 4.89
N LEU A 109 9.20 6.58 5.02
CA LEU A 109 8.58 5.39 5.59
C LEU A 109 8.83 4.14 4.72
N ILE A 110 8.77 4.29 3.38
CA ILE A 110 9.06 3.20 2.44
C ILE A 110 10.53 2.78 2.54
N LYS A 111 11.47 3.72 2.61
CA LYS A 111 12.89 3.41 2.81
C LYS A 111 13.10 2.63 4.09
N TYR A 112 12.54 3.11 5.20
CA TYR A 112 12.59 2.42 6.48
C TYR A 112 12.00 1.00 6.40
N ALA A 113 10.81 0.84 5.83
CA ALA A 113 10.21 -0.47 5.65
C ALA A 113 11.09 -1.42 4.80
N SER A 114 11.76 -0.88 3.78
CA SER A 114 12.65 -1.64 2.90
C SER A 114 13.91 -2.15 3.62
N GLU A 115 14.41 -1.44 4.62
CA GLU A 115 15.53 -1.91 5.48
C GLU A 115 15.17 -3.21 6.21
N TYR A 116 13.89 -3.39 6.51
CA TYR A 116 13.34 -4.61 7.10
C TYR A 116 12.77 -5.58 6.05
N ASN A 117 13.04 -5.37 4.75
CA ASN A 117 12.55 -6.18 3.62
C ASN A 117 11.01 -6.17 3.43
N PHE A 118 10.32 -5.14 3.86
CA PHE A 118 8.93 -4.88 3.49
C PHE A 118 8.91 -4.02 2.23
N ASN A 119 8.89 -4.68 1.07
CA ASN A 119 8.96 -4.01 -0.23
C ASN A 119 7.60 -3.94 -0.96
N THR A 120 6.53 -4.48 -0.38
CA THR A 120 5.17 -4.38 -0.94
C THR A 120 4.36 -3.39 -0.14
N ILE A 121 3.92 -2.32 -0.79
CA ILE A 121 3.24 -1.18 -0.15
C ILE A 121 1.90 -0.92 -0.83
N LEU A 122 0.85 -0.76 -0.04
CA LEU A 122 -0.42 -0.18 -0.45
C LEU A 122 -0.27 1.34 -0.45
N LEU A 123 -0.32 1.97 -1.62
CA LEU A 123 -0.07 3.39 -1.78
C LEU A 123 -1.30 4.14 -2.28
N MET A 124 -1.71 5.13 -1.51
CA MET A 124 -2.77 6.08 -1.85
C MET A 124 -2.14 7.38 -2.38
N PRO A 125 -2.75 8.05 -3.37
CA PRO A 125 -2.33 9.42 -3.71
C PRO A 125 -2.56 10.35 -2.51
N SER A 126 -1.89 11.51 -2.51
CA SER A 126 -2.12 12.53 -1.49
C SER A 126 -3.60 12.93 -1.45
N ALA A 127 -4.20 12.93 -0.26
CA ALA A 127 -5.65 12.91 -0.11
C ALA A 127 -6.28 14.24 0.34
N TYR A 128 -5.58 15.05 1.14
CA TYR A 128 -6.18 16.23 1.79
C TYR A 128 -6.62 17.30 0.79
N TYR A 129 -5.78 17.58 -0.21
CA TYR A 129 -6.10 18.52 -1.28
C TYR A 129 -6.77 17.76 -2.42
N VAL A 130 -8.08 17.91 -2.54
CA VAL A 130 -8.89 17.25 -3.58
C VAL A 130 -8.67 17.90 -4.96
N GLY A 131 -9.08 17.22 -6.02
CA GLY A 131 -8.96 17.72 -7.40
C GLY A 131 -7.58 17.49 -8.02
N ASN A 132 -6.86 16.48 -7.55
CA ASN A 132 -5.62 16.04 -8.17
C ASN A 132 -5.85 15.66 -9.65
N SER A 133 -4.97 16.11 -10.55
CA SER A 133 -4.97 15.66 -11.93
C SER A 133 -4.27 14.30 -12.08
N ASP A 134 -4.61 13.57 -13.15
CA ASP A 134 -3.92 12.32 -13.52
C ASP A 134 -2.39 12.51 -13.61
N GLU A 135 -1.94 13.64 -14.17
CA GLU A 135 -0.52 13.94 -14.26
C GLU A 135 0.12 14.19 -12.90
N GLY A 136 -0.56 14.90 -12.00
CA GLY A 136 -0.08 15.12 -10.62
C GLY A 136 0.05 13.82 -9.85
N VAL A 137 -0.93 12.93 -9.97
CA VAL A 137 -0.89 11.61 -9.33
C VAL A 137 0.21 10.75 -9.96
N PHE A 138 0.35 10.76 -11.29
CA PHE A 138 1.44 10.05 -11.97
C PHE A 138 2.82 10.51 -11.48
N GLU A 139 3.06 11.83 -11.40
CA GLU A 139 4.34 12.37 -10.90
C GLU A 139 4.59 12.02 -9.42
N PHE A 140 3.55 11.98 -8.58
CA PHE A 140 3.66 11.53 -7.20
C PHE A 140 4.17 10.08 -7.11
N TYR A 141 3.53 9.15 -7.83
CA TYR A 141 3.96 7.75 -7.86
C TYR A 141 5.35 7.58 -8.48
N LYS A 142 5.63 8.26 -9.58
CA LYS A 142 6.94 8.25 -10.24
C LYS A 142 8.06 8.68 -9.31
N ARG A 143 7.89 9.78 -8.55
CA ARG A 143 8.90 10.27 -7.59
C ARG A 143 9.16 9.26 -6.48
N ILE A 144 8.13 8.61 -5.96
CA ILE A 144 8.27 7.55 -4.96
C ILE A 144 9.05 6.36 -5.55
N ILE A 145 8.69 5.91 -6.75
CA ILE A 145 9.35 4.77 -7.41
C ILE A 145 10.81 5.08 -7.69
N LEU A 146 11.13 6.27 -8.19
CA LEU A 146 12.50 6.66 -8.47
C LEU A 146 13.35 6.75 -7.18
N ALA A 147 12.77 7.21 -6.07
CA ALA A 147 13.43 7.26 -4.78
C ALA A 147 13.58 5.88 -4.10
N CYS A 148 12.70 4.94 -4.46
CA CYS A 148 12.60 3.60 -3.88
C CYS A 148 12.45 2.52 -4.98
N PRO A 149 13.47 2.27 -5.83
CA PRO A 149 13.31 1.50 -7.08
C PRO A 149 12.95 0.02 -6.88
N LYS A 150 13.16 -0.53 -5.70
CA LYS A 150 12.81 -1.93 -5.38
C LYS A 150 11.35 -2.10 -4.92
N ILE A 151 10.64 -0.99 -4.71
CA ILE A 151 9.27 -1.02 -4.19
C ILE A 151 8.30 -1.72 -5.14
N LYS A 152 7.36 -2.46 -4.56
CA LYS A 152 6.19 -3.04 -5.22
C LYS A 152 4.96 -2.32 -4.71
N ILE A 153 4.20 -1.72 -5.60
CA ILE A 153 3.05 -0.90 -5.23
C ILE A 153 1.76 -1.62 -5.61
N VAL A 154 0.87 -1.70 -4.64
CA VAL A 154 -0.56 -1.95 -4.85
C VAL A 154 -1.24 -0.59 -4.82
N ILE A 155 -1.86 -0.21 -5.93
CA ILE A 155 -2.58 1.07 -6.06
C ILE A 155 -3.83 1.03 -5.16
N TYR A 156 -4.00 2.06 -4.34
CA TYR A 156 -5.18 2.23 -3.52
C TYR A 156 -6.18 3.18 -4.19
N ASN A 157 -7.21 2.60 -4.81
CA ASN A 157 -8.24 3.35 -5.51
C ASN A 157 -9.51 3.45 -4.64
N PHE A 158 -9.61 4.51 -3.85
CA PHE A 158 -10.78 4.78 -3.02
C PHE A 158 -11.09 6.29 -3.00
N GLU A 159 -11.86 6.74 -3.97
CA GLU A 159 -12.19 8.15 -4.22
C GLU A 159 -12.70 8.90 -2.98
N LYS A 160 -13.61 8.28 -2.21
CA LYS A 160 -14.21 8.92 -1.03
C LYS A 160 -13.20 9.37 0.03
N LEU A 161 -12.02 8.74 0.08
CA LEU A 161 -10.98 9.08 1.05
C LEU A 161 -9.80 9.81 0.42
N SER A 162 -9.44 9.44 -0.81
CA SER A 162 -8.32 10.09 -1.51
C SER A 162 -8.70 11.37 -2.23
N GLY A 163 -10.00 11.59 -2.47
CA GLY A 163 -10.46 12.69 -3.31
C GLY A 163 -10.07 12.55 -4.79
N TYR A 164 -9.62 11.35 -5.20
CA TYR A 164 -9.17 11.06 -6.55
C TYR A 164 -9.61 9.66 -6.99
N LEU A 165 -10.31 9.59 -8.11
CA LEU A 165 -10.66 8.35 -8.78
C LEU A 165 -9.66 8.11 -9.91
N PHE A 166 -8.92 7.00 -9.86
CA PHE A 166 -8.00 6.64 -10.92
C PHE A 166 -8.73 6.42 -12.23
N SER A 167 -8.38 7.19 -13.26
CA SER A 167 -8.82 6.93 -14.62
C SER A 167 -8.08 5.71 -15.19
N ILE A 168 -8.69 5.05 -16.19
CA ILE A 168 -8.03 3.95 -16.92
C ILE A 168 -6.69 4.43 -17.51
N ASN A 169 -6.65 5.65 -18.03
CA ASN A 169 -5.45 6.24 -18.62
C ASN A 169 -4.33 6.42 -17.59
N ALA A 170 -4.67 6.90 -16.38
CA ALA A 170 -3.69 7.05 -15.29
C ALA A 170 -3.11 5.71 -14.85
N ILE A 171 -3.96 4.68 -14.69
CA ILE A 171 -3.49 3.33 -14.35
C ILE A 171 -2.62 2.76 -15.46
N THR A 172 -3.06 2.84 -16.72
CA THR A 172 -2.31 2.35 -17.87
C THR A 172 -0.93 3.01 -17.94
N LYS A 173 -0.87 4.35 -17.84
CA LYS A 173 0.39 5.09 -17.83
C LYS A 173 1.33 4.65 -16.72
N LEU A 174 0.82 4.42 -15.50
CA LEU A 174 1.62 3.93 -14.37
C LEU A 174 2.17 2.52 -14.63
N VAL A 175 1.32 1.61 -15.11
CA VAL A 175 1.68 0.21 -15.36
C VAL A 175 2.70 0.11 -16.50
N GLU A 176 2.52 0.83 -17.59
CA GLU A 176 3.44 0.83 -18.73
C GLU A 176 4.79 1.48 -18.39
N SER A 177 4.77 2.57 -17.61
CA SER A 177 6.00 3.26 -17.19
C SER A 177 6.79 2.49 -16.14
N PHE A 178 6.11 1.76 -15.23
CA PHE A 178 6.71 1.08 -14.09
C PHE A 178 6.23 -0.37 -13.91
N PRO A 179 6.36 -1.22 -14.95
CA PRO A 179 5.79 -2.58 -14.95
C PRO A 179 6.38 -3.50 -13.87
N LYS A 180 7.58 -3.18 -13.38
CA LYS A 180 8.23 -3.93 -12.29
C LYS A 180 7.78 -3.48 -10.90
N ASN A 181 7.21 -2.28 -10.79
CA ASN A 181 6.85 -1.67 -9.51
C ASN A 181 5.35 -1.73 -9.25
N ILE A 182 4.50 -1.49 -10.24
CA ILE A 182 3.05 -1.56 -10.10
C ILE A 182 2.61 -3.02 -10.23
N ILE A 183 2.10 -3.60 -9.15
CA ILE A 183 1.77 -5.04 -9.10
C ILE A 183 0.30 -5.34 -8.82
N GLY A 184 -0.50 -4.32 -8.56
CA GLY A 184 -1.93 -4.48 -8.30
C GLY A 184 -2.62 -3.15 -8.05
#